data_bb29c66cbd967bda39c3ea531b98137e
#
_entry.id   bb29c66cbd967bda39c3ea531b98137e
#
_cell.length_a   1.000
_cell.length_b   1.000
_cell.length_c   1.000
_cell.angle_alpha   90.00
_cell.angle_beta   90.00
_cell.angle_gamma   90.00
#
_symmetry.space_group_name_H-M   'P 1'
#
loop_
_entity.id
_entity.type
_entity.pdbx_description
1 polymer ?
#
loop_
_entity_poly.entity_id
_entity_poly.type
_entity_poly.pdbx_seq_one_letter_code
_entity_poly.pdbx_strand_id
1 'polypeptide(L)'
;NIREGNMLSRNPGHPVQDVHFKVTGPVVAQLQRVFAEDWAFCAEEALDETLWFPPISNTGATHLLGIVDGPDEDFEVMPTALFAALNAARYRVCLLTPYFLPPVTLMAALKLCATRGVQVEIVTPAKNNIPLVAWAARTLYPDLLHAGCRIFESPPPFDHSKLLLIDDAWAILGSTNWDPRSLRLNFEFNLACHDPALVERLLTIFEAKKAACSEVTEGLLEATPIAERLRNGIARLFIPVL
;
A
#
# COMPACT_ATOMS: atom_id res chain seq x y z
N ASN A 1 1.06 -7.02 11.00
CA ASN A 1 -0.14 -7.79 11.33
C ASN A 1 0.05 -9.30 11.12
N ILE A 2 0.95 -9.93 11.86
CA ILE A 2 1.08 -11.41 11.80
C ILE A 2 -0.04 -12.02 12.65
N ARG A 3 -0.95 -12.77 12.00
CA ARG A 3 -2.10 -13.40 12.63
C ARG A 3 -2.30 -14.82 12.09
N GLU A 4 -3.21 -15.59 12.71
CA GLU A 4 -3.50 -16.96 12.31
C GLU A 4 -3.84 -17.07 10.80
N GLY A 5 -4.60 -16.14 10.25
CA GLY A 5 -4.95 -16.09 8.83
C GLY A 5 -3.76 -16.11 7.88
N ASN A 6 -2.58 -15.62 8.31
CA ASN A 6 -1.36 -15.64 7.50
C ASN A 6 -0.65 -17.01 7.50
N MET A 7 -1.07 -17.95 8.35
CA MET A 7 -0.51 -19.31 8.38
C MET A 7 -1.21 -20.21 7.37
N LEU A 8 -1.07 -19.91 6.07
CA LEU A 8 -1.78 -20.61 4.99
C LEU A 8 -1.57 -22.12 5.00
N SER A 9 -0.40 -22.60 5.44
CA SER A 9 -0.09 -24.03 5.59
C SER A 9 -0.95 -24.75 6.63
N ARG A 10 -1.59 -24.04 7.54
CA ARG A 10 -2.52 -24.57 8.56
C ARG A 10 -3.99 -24.52 8.13
N ASN A 11 -4.26 -24.13 6.89
CA ASN A 11 -5.62 -23.99 6.33
C ASN A 11 -6.58 -23.21 7.26
N PRO A 12 -6.26 -21.95 7.61
CA PRO A 12 -7.06 -21.16 8.53
C PRO A 12 -8.45 -20.87 7.97
N GLY A 13 -9.46 -20.68 8.85
CA GLY A 13 -10.83 -20.39 8.43
C GLY A 13 -10.97 -19.10 7.61
N HIS A 14 -10.07 -18.14 7.84
CA HIS A 14 -10.02 -16.87 7.10
C HIS A 14 -8.58 -16.63 6.60
N PRO A 15 -8.18 -17.27 5.49
CA PRO A 15 -6.83 -17.14 4.96
C PRO A 15 -6.57 -15.74 4.43
N VAL A 16 -5.37 -15.22 4.74
CA VAL A 16 -4.89 -13.90 4.29
C VAL A 16 -3.49 -14.04 3.75
N GLN A 17 -3.28 -13.63 2.50
CA GLN A 17 -1.94 -13.45 1.95
C GLN A 17 -1.37 -12.13 2.42
N ASP A 18 -0.07 -12.10 2.64
CA ASP A 18 0.67 -10.87 2.93
C ASP A 18 2.14 -11.06 2.59
N VAL A 19 2.86 -9.96 2.37
CA VAL A 19 4.32 -9.96 2.25
C VAL A 19 4.89 -9.39 3.53
N HIS A 20 5.59 -10.23 4.31
CA HIS A 20 6.23 -9.82 5.55
C HIS A 20 7.73 -9.65 5.36
N PHE A 21 8.27 -8.64 6.02
CA PHE A 21 9.68 -8.29 5.95
C PHE A 21 10.35 -8.47 7.32
N LYS A 22 11.55 -9.07 7.32
CA LYS A 22 12.46 -9.00 8.45
C LYS A 22 13.44 -7.87 8.21
N VAL A 23 13.46 -6.90 9.09
CA VAL A 23 14.33 -5.73 9.03
C VAL A 23 15.40 -5.83 10.11
N THR A 24 16.63 -5.48 9.77
CA THR A 24 17.79 -5.46 10.68
C THR A 24 18.64 -4.22 10.44
N GLY A 25 19.49 -3.87 11.39
CA GLY A 25 20.38 -2.72 11.27
C GLY A 25 19.79 -1.41 11.82
N PRO A 26 20.42 -0.26 11.56
CA PRO A 26 20.13 1.01 12.23
C PRO A 26 18.69 1.51 12.08
N VAL A 27 17.99 1.15 10.99
CA VAL A 27 16.59 1.52 10.79
C VAL A 27 15.65 0.95 11.87
N VAL A 28 16.06 -0.14 12.55
CA VAL A 28 15.30 -0.70 13.67
C VAL A 28 15.20 0.30 14.83
N ALA A 29 16.21 1.17 15.01
CA ALA A 29 16.13 2.24 16.01
C ALA A 29 15.05 3.28 15.68
N GLN A 30 14.77 3.53 14.39
CA GLN A 30 13.66 4.41 13.99
C GLN A 30 12.31 3.78 14.34
N LEU A 31 12.12 2.49 14.01
CA LEU A 31 10.92 1.72 14.40
C LEU A 31 10.73 1.70 15.92
N GLN A 32 11.80 1.49 16.66
CA GLN A 32 11.77 1.46 18.12
C GLN A 32 11.40 2.83 18.71
N ARG A 33 11.85 3.92 18.09
CA ARG A 33 11.55 5.28 18.56
C ARG A 33 10.05 5.60 18.39
N VAL A 34 9.48 5.31 17.23
CA VAL A 34 8.04 5.47 16.99
C VAL A 34 7.23 4.65 18.00
N PHE A 35 7.63 3.39 18.23
CA PHE A 35 6.99 2.58 19.27
C PHE A 35 7.09 3.20 20.67
N ALA A 36 8.26 3.77 21.02
CA ALA A 36 8.47 4.38 22.33
C ALA A 36 7.63 5.65 22.52
N GLU A 37 7.42 6.42 21.45
CA GLU A 37 6.55 7.61 21.44
C GLU A 37 5.09 7.22 21.64
N ASP A 38 4.59 6.23 20.90
CA ASP A 38 3.25 5.66 21.05
C ASP A 38 3.06 5.05 22.45
N TRP A 39 4.08 4.35 22.96
CA TRP A 39 4.04 3.79 24.31
C TRP A 39 3.95 4.88 25.37
N ALA A 40 4.76 5.93 25.26
CA ALA A 40 4.74 7.05 26.20
C ALA A 40 3.37 7.76 26.21
N PHE A 41 2.77 7.92 25.03
CA PHE A 41 1.44 8.49 24.90
C PHE A 41 0.34 7.61 25.51
N CYS A 42 0.38 6.29 25.26
CA CYS A 42 -0.69 5.38 25.73
C CYS A 42 -0.54 4.95 27.20
N ALA A 43 0.69 4.77 27.67
CA ALA A 43 1.01 4.22 28.99
C ALA A 43 1.42 5.30 30.01
N GLU A 44 1.61 6.54 29.56
CA GLU A 44 2.16 7.64 30.37
C GLU A 44 3.53 7.28 30.99
N GLU A 45 4.30 6.42 30.30
CA GLU A 45 5.57 5.87 30.74
C GLU A 45 6.65 6.08 29.66
N ALA A 46 7.78 6.71 30.01
CA ALA A 46 8.91 6.82 29.12
C ALA A 46 9.78 5.55 29.22
N LEU A 47 10.16 4.98 28.08
CA LEU A 47 11.06 3.84 28.02
C LEU A 47 12.52 4.29 28.31
N ASP A 48 13.24 3.50 29.11
CA ASP A 48 14.65 3.77 29.45
C ASP A 48 15.53 3.66 28.18
N GLU A 49 16.17 4.77 27.81
CA GLU A 49 17.01 4.86 26.61
C GLU A 49 18.16 3.85 26.60
N THR A 50 18.75 3.57 27.76
CA THR A 50 19.91 2.66 27.85
C THR A 50 19.52 1.20 27.66
N LEU A 51 18.29 0.84 28.04
CA LEU A 51 17.77 -0.51 27.94
C LEU A 51 17.12 -0.77 26.56
N TRP A 52 16.36 0.20 26.06
CA TRP A 52 15.53 0.01 24.88
C TRP A 52 16.20 0.45 23.58
N PHE A 53 17.26 1.26 23.63
CA PHE A 53 17.98 1.75 22.45
C PHE A 53 19.46 1.35 22.46
N PRO A 54 19.76 0.04 22.46
CA PRO A 54 21.15 -0.41 22.39
C PRO A 54 21.79 0.03 21.07
N PRO A 55 23.11 0.23 21.04
CA PRO A 55 23.82 0.52 19.81
C PRO A 55 23.59 -0.59 18.76
N ILE A 56 23.15 -0.22 17.56
CA ILE A 56 22.89 -1.16 16.47
C ILE A 56 23.98 -0.98 15.41
N SER A 57 24.66 -2.08 15.09
CA SER A 57 25.69 -2.10 14.05
C SER A 57 25.07 -1.95 12.65
N ASN A 58 25.79 -1.32 11.75
CA ASN A 58 25.42 -1.29 10.34
C ASN A 58 25.44 -2.71 9.75
N THR A 59 24.35 -3.12 9.15
CA THR A 59 24.21 -4.43 8.51
C THR A 59 23.55 -4.26 7.14
N GLY A 60 24.11 -4.93 6.12
CA GLY A 60 23.56 -4.86 4.76
C GLY A 60 23.97 -3.59 4.02
N ALA A 61 23.48 -3.48 2.78
CA ALA A 61 23.78 -2.38 1.86
C ALA A 61 22.54 -1.58 1.44
N THR A 62 21.34 -2.01 1.85
CA THR A 62 20.08 -1.35 1.49
C THR A 62 19.92 -0.04 2.26
N HIS A 63 19.73 1.05 1.54
CA HIS A 63 19.38 2.33 2.16
C HIS A 63 17.90 2.37 2.47
N LEU A 64 17.57 2.54 3.75
CA LEU A 64 16.21 2.59 4.27
C LEU A 64 15.95 3.91 4.99
N LEU A 65 14.75 4.45 4.77
CA LEU A 65 14.22 5.60 5.49
C LEU A 65 12.85 5.22 6.05
N GLY A 66 12.66 5.38 7.36
CA GLY A 66 11.35 5.29 7.99
C GLY A 66 10.49 6.49 7.62
N ILE A 67 9.25 6.22 7.26
CA ILE A 67 8.22 7.23 7.02
C ILE A 67 7.11 6.97 8.02
N VAL A 68 7.00 7.85 9.00
CA VAL A 68 5.90 7.89 9.97
C VAL A 68 4.77 8.69 9.36
N ASP A 69 3.54 8.30 9.59
CA ASP A 69 2.35 9.03 9.19
C ASP A 69 1.27 8.86 10.25
N GLY A 70 0.57 9.91 10.58
CA GLY A 70 -0.45 9.88 11.61
C GLY A 70 -1.31 11.14 11.61
N PRO A 71 -2.38 11.17 12.42
CA PRO A 71 -3.27 12.32 12.57
C PRO A 71 -2.72 13.39 13.53
N ASP A 72 -1.42 13.52 13.61
CA ASP A 72 -0.67 14.42 14.50
C ASP A 72 0.30 15.32 13.72
N GLU A 73 1.52 15.54 14.26
CA GLU A 73 2.57 16.35 13.60
C GLU A 73 3.06 15.74 12.28
N ASP A 74 2.91 14.42 12.08
CA ASP A 74 3.29 13.70 10.87
C ASP A 74 2.15 13.65 9.82
N PHE A 75 1.13 14.47 9.98
CA PHE A 75 -0.01 14.54 9.06
C PHE A 75 0.43 14.86 7.62
N GLU A 76 -0.05 14.08 6.66
CA GLU A 76 0.25 14.19 5.23
C GLU A 76 1.72 13.88 4.83
N VAL A 77 2.54 13.31 5.71
CA VAL A 77 3.90 12.91 5.36
C VAL A 77 3.87 11.78 4.31
N MET A 78 3.07 10.74 4.54
CA MET A 78 2.96 9.63 3.60
C MET A 78 2.28 10.00 2.27
N PRO A 79 1.16 10.72 2.24
CA PRO A 79 0.59 11.24 0.98
C PRO A 79 1.59 12.04 0.16
N THR A 80 2.38 12.89 0.81
CA THR A 80 3.42 13.70 0.16
C THR A 80 4.55 12.82 -0.40
N ALA A 81 5.01 11.82 0.36
CA ALA A 81 6.04 10.88 -0.09
C ALA A 81 5.55 10.06 -1.30
N LEU A 82 4.31 9.56 -1.28
CA LEU A 82 3.71 8.85 -2.40
C LEU A 82 3.58 9.75 -3.64
N PHE A 83 3.13 10.99 -3.46
CA PHE A 83 3.03 11.95 -4.54
C PHE A 83 4.39 12.28 -5.16
N ALA A 84 5.42 12.47 -4.34
CA ALA A 84 6.78 12.71 -4.80
C ALA A 84 7.34 11.50 -5.56
N ALA A 85 7.15 10.28 -5.04
CA ALA A 85 7.59 9.03 -5.67
C ALA A 85 6.94 8.86 -7.06
N LEU A 86 5.62 9.07 -7.18
CA LEU A 86 4.92 9.00 -8.46
C LEU A 86 5.45 10.05 -9.46
N ASN A 87 5.70 11.28 -9.01
CA ASN A 87 6.24 12.32 -9.89
C ASN A 87 7.66 12.03 -10.36
N ALA A 88 8.45 11.31 -9.57
CA ALA A 88 9.80 10.89 -9.92
C ALA A 88 9.85 9.71 -10.89
N ALA A 89 8.76 8.94 -11.01
CA ALA A 89 8.66 7.77 -11.88
C ALA A 89 8.93 8.11 -13.35
N ARG A 90 9.75 7.28 -14.03
CA ARG A 90 10.18 7.50 -15.41
C ARG A 90 9.60 6.48 -16.38
N TYR A 91 9.46 5.22 -15.99
CA TYR A 91 9.01 4.15 -16.88
C TYR A 91 8.07 3.12 -16.23
N ARG A 92 8.09 2.95 -14.90
CA ARG A 92 7.26 1.95 -14.24
C ARG A 92 6.78 2.38 -12.86
N VAL A 93 5.51 2.08 -12.58
CA VAL A 93 4.88 2.13 -11.24
C VAL A 93 4.13 0.82 -11.05
N CYS A 94 4.49 0.04 -10.02
CA CYS A 94 3.78 -1.16 -9.61
C CYS A 94 3.21 -0.96 -8.22
N LEU A 95 1.88 -0.99 -8.09
CA LEU A 95 1.17 -0.81 -6.84
C LEU A 95 0.40 -2.07 -6.46
N LEU A 96 0.62 -2.56 -5.25
CA LEU A 96 -0.15 -3.62 -4.63
C LEU A 96 -0.76 -3.09 -3.34
N THR A 97 -2.08 -3.05 -3.23
CA THR A 97 -2.77 -2.55 -2.04
C THR A 97 -4.12 -3.24 -1.83
N PRO A 98 -4.48 -3.62 -0.59
CA PRO A 98 -5.77 -4.25 -0.30
C PRO A 98 -6.95 -3.29 -0.40
N TYR A 99 -6.74 -2.00 -0.11
CA TYR A 99 -7.76 -0.97 -0.16
C TYR A 99 -7.29 0.15 -1.06
N PHE A 100 -8.06 0.41 -2.11
CA PHE A 100 -7.69 1.37 -3.15
C PHE A 100 -8.78 2.45 -3.30
N LEU A 101 -8.70 3.46 -2.46
CA LEU A 101 -9.54 4.67 -2.46
C LEU A 101 -8.65 5.93 -2.35
N PRO A 102 -7.67 6.11 -3.24
CA PRO A 102 -6.71 7.19 -3.12
C PRO A 102 -7.38 8.56 -3.19
N PRO A 103 -6.83 9.56 -2.47
CA PRO A 103 -7.30 10.94 -2.57
C PRO A 103 -7.09 11.49 -3.98
N VAL A 104 -7.80 12.57 -4.30
CA VAL A 104 -7.81 13.19 -5.65
C VAL A 104 -6.40 13.51 -6.15
N THR A 105 -5.50 13.94 -5.25
CA THR A 105 -4.10 14.26 -5.57
C THR A 105 -3.32 13.03 -6.05
N LEU A 106 -3.44 11.89 -5.37
CA LEU A 106 -2.78 10.65 -5.78
C LEU A 106 -3.43 10.04 -7.03
N MET A 107 -4.75 10.16 -7.19
CA MET A 107 -5.44 9.80 -8.42
C MET A 107 -4.91 10.61 -9.62
N ALA A 108 -4.73 11.92 -9.44
CA ALA A 108 -4.17 12.78 -10.49
C ALA A 108 -2.71 12.41 -10.80
N ALA A 109 -1.91 12.09 -9.79
CA ALA A 109 -0.52 11.68 -9.97
C ALA A 109 -0.39 10.35 -10.74
N LEU A 110 -1.20 9.33 -10.42
CA LEU A 110 -1.25 8.07 -11.16
C LEU A 110 -1.63 8.27 -12.63
N LYS A 111 -2.67 9.06 -12.89
CA LYS A 111 -3.09 9.40 -14.26
C LYS A 111 -2.00 10.17 -15.01
N LEU A 112 -1.33 11.12 -14.35
CA LEU A 112 -0.23 11.86 -14.95
C LEU A 112 0.96 10.94 -15.29
N CYS A 113 1.29 9.98 -14.43
CA CYS A 113 2.30 8.96 -14.74
C CYS A 113 1.97 8.23 -16.04
N ALA A 114 0.76 7.67 -16.15
CA ALA A 114 0.34 6.94 -17.35
C ALA A 114 0.32 7.84 -18.60
N THR A 115 -0.19 9.07 -18.49
CA THR A 115 -0.21 10.04 -19.60
C THR A 115 1.20 10.43 -20.08
N ARG A 116 2.21 10.42 -19.18
CA ARG A 116 3.62 10.63 -19.55
C ARG A 116 4.27 9.41 -20.19
N GLY A 117 3.56 8.29 -20.32
CA GLY A 117 4.08 7.04 -20.87
C GLY A 117 4.72 6.10 -19.83
N VAL A 118 4.57 6.40 -18.54
CA VAL A 118 4.98 5.49 -17.45
C VAL A 118 3.99 4.33 -17.39
N GLN A 119 4.49 3.10 -17.37
CA GLN A 119 3.66 1.91 -17.19
C GLN A 119 3.15 1.86 -15.74
N VAL A 120 1.85 2.08 -15.53
CA VAL A 120 1.22 2.04 -14.22
C VAL A 120 0.38 0.79 -14.10
N GLU A 121 0.75 -0.09 -13.16
CA GLU A 121 0.06 -1.35 -12.88
C GLU A 121 -0.38 -1.39 -11.42
N ILE A 122 -1.67 -1.64 -11.20
CA ILE A 122 -2.31 -1.62 -9.88
C ILE A 122 -2.94 -2.99 -9.65
N VAL A 123 -2.55 -3.66 -8.56
CA VAL A 123 -3.13 -4.93 -8.13
C VAL A 123 -3.94 -4.70 -6.87
N THR A 124 -5.22 -5.11 -6.90
CA THR A 124 -6.16 -5.04 -5.76
C THR A 124 -6.90 -6.38 -5.62
N PRO A 125 -7.46 -6.72 -4.45
CA PRO A 125 -8.23 -7.95 -4.31
C PRO A 125 -9.57 -7.90 -5.07
N ALA A 126 -9.92 -8.95 -5.80
CA ALA A 126 -11.24 -9.13 -6.42
C ALA A 126 -12.36 -9.20 -5.37
N LYS A 127 -12.05 -9.81 -4.21
CA LYS A 127 -12.94 -9.87 -3.04
C LYS A 127 -12.28 -9.22 -1.85
N ASN A 128 -12.86 -8.13 -1.40
CA ASN A 128 -12.40 -7.40 -0.22
C ASN A 128 -13.13 -7.88 1.03
N ASN A 129 -12.46 -7.89 2.17
CA ASN A 129 -13.07 -8.15 3.48
C ASN A 129 -14.01 -7.01 3.92
N ILE A 130 -13.91 -5.83 3.30
CA ILE A 130 -14.82 -4.68 3.45
C ILE A 130 -15.49 -4.44 2.10
N PRO A 131 -16.67 -5.03 1.82
CA PRO A 131 -17.32 -4.93 0.51
C PRO A 131 -17.55 -3.50 0.03
N LEU A 132 -17.85 -2.58 0.97
CA LEU A 132 -18.10 -1.17 0.66
C LEU A 132 -16.88 -0.51 0.00
N VAL A 133 -15.67 -0.84 0.46
CA VAL A 133 -14.39 -0.38 -0.12
C VAL A 133 -14.23 -0.88 -1.56
N ALA A 134 -14.48 -2.17 -1.80
CA ALA A 134 -14.39 -2.74 -3.14
C ALA A 134 -15.39 -2.10 -4.12
N TRP A 135 -16.62 -1.87 -3.66
CA TRP A 135 -17.66 -1.23 -4.49
C TRP A 135 -17.31 0.23 -4.81
N ALA A 136 -16.82 0.98 -3.81
CA ALA A 136 -16.38 2.35 -4.03
C ALA A 136 -15.17 2.42 -4.96
N ALA A 137 -14.16 1.55 -4.79
CA ALA A 137 -12.96 1.50 -5.62
C ALA A 137 -13.27 1.30 -7.10
N ARG A 138 -14.23 0.44 -7.42
CA ARG A 138 -14.65 0.19 -8.81
C ARG A 138 -15.17 1.44 -9.54
N THR A 139 -15.63 2.45 -8.80
CA THR A 139 -16.06 3.73 -9.42
C THR A 139 -14.88 4.61 -9.84
N LEU A 140 -13.67 4.33 -9.38
CA LEU A 140 -12.45 5.07 -9.72
C LEU A 140 -11.71 4.46 -10.92
N TYR A 141 -11.97 3.18 -11.22
CA TYR A 141 -11.27 2.44 -12.26
C TYR A 141 -11.42 3.04 -13.67
N PRO A 142 -12.62 3.50 -14.11
CA PRO A 142 -12.78 4.09 -15.45
C PRO A 142 -11.79 5.24 -15.71
N ASP A 143 -11.62 6.15 -14.76
CA ASP A 143 -10.75 7.31 -14.89
C ASP A 143 -9.27 6.91 -15.03
N LEU A 144 -8.84 5.82 -14.37
CA LEU A 144 -7.48 5.29 -14.43
C LEU A 144 -7.23 4.53 -15.73
N LEU A 145 -8.16 3.66 -16.13
CA LEU A 145 -8.07 2.92 -17.40
C LEU A 145 -8.01 3.88 -18.59
N HIS A 146 -8.88 4.89 -18.60
CA HIS A 146 -8.90 5.92 -19.65
C HIS A 146 -7.59 6.71 -19.73
N ALA A 147 -6.89 6.89 -18.61
CA ALA A 147 -5.56 7.52 -18.58
C ALA A 147 -4.42 6.58 -19.01
N GLY A 148 -4.69 5.28 -19.20
CA GLY A 148 -3.72 4.27 -19.60
C GLY A 148 -3.12 3.45 -18.45
N CYS A 149 -3.63 3.58 -17.22
CA CYS A 149 -3.28 2.67 -16.13
C CYS A 149 -3.88 1.27 -16.38
N ARG A 150 -3.20 0.23 -15.89
CA ARG A 150 -3.70 -1.14 -15.92
C ARG A 150 -4.07 -1.58 -14.51
N ILE A 151 -5.21 -2.21 -14.36
CA ILE A 151 -5.74 -2.66 -13.07
C ILE A 151 -5.97 -4.16 -13.11
N PHE A 152 -5.54 -4.84 -12.06
CA PHE A 152 -5.61 -6.29 -11.92
C PHE A 152 -6.29 -6.64 -10.60
N GLU A 153 -7.24 -7.59 -10.64
CA GLU A 153 -7.93 -8.08 -9.46
C GLU A 153 -7.41 -9.48 -9.09
N SER A 154 -6.79 -9.61 -7.90
CA SER A 154 -6.25 -10.88 -7.40
C SER A 154 -7.37 -11.80 -6.90
N PRO A 155 -7.30 -13.12 -7.19
CA PRO A 155 -8.25 -14.09 -6.65
C PRO A 155 -8.06 -14.29 -5.14
N PRO A 156 -9.05 -14.86 -4.44
CA PRO A 156 -8.86 -15.33 -3.07
C PRO A 156 -7.67 -16.31 -2.94
N PRO A 157 -7.03 -16.36 -1.74
CA PRO A 157 -7.37 -15.66 -0.50
C PRO A 157 -7.05 -14.16 -0.54
N PHE A 158 -7.71 -13.38 0.34
CA PHE A 158 -7.53 -11.94 0.44
C PHE A 158 -6.06 -11.57 0.63
N ASP A 159 -5.53 -10.75 -0.25
CA ASP A 159 -4.15 -10.23 -0.18
C ASP A 159 -4.13 -8.89 0.54
N HIS A 160 -3.40 -8.84 1.66
CA HIS A 160 -3.28 -7.65 2.51
C HIS A 160 -1.93 -6.95 2.37
N SER A 161 -1.15 -7.30 1.35
CA SER A 161 0.16 -6.68 1.09
C SER A 161 0.03 -5.22 0.65
N LYS A 162 1.00 -4.39 1.07
CA LYS A 162 1.13 -3.01 0.64
C LYS A 162 2.55 -2.81 0.10
N LEU A 163 2.63 -2.51 -1.17
CA LEU A 163 3.90 -2.38 -1.88
C LEU A 163 3.75 -1.38 -3.03
N LEU A 164 4.61 -0.39 -3.07
CA LEU A 164 4.79 0.50 -4.21
C LEU A 164 6.21 0.35 -4.72
N LEU A 165 6.36 0.01 -6.00
CA LEU A 165 7.65 -0.04 -6.68
C LEU A 165 7.69 1.03 -7.74
N ILE A 166 8.77 1.79 -7.76
CA ILE A 166 9.01 2.86 -8.74
C ILE A 166 10.28 2.54 -9.49
N ASP A 167 10.14 2.41 -10.78
CA ASP A 167 11.22 2.02 -11.69
C ASP A 167 11.92 0.72 -11.21
N ASP A 168 13.25 0.66 -11.26
CA ASP A 168 14.01 -0.53 -10.86
C ASP A 168 14.82 -0.32 -9.57
N ALA A 169 14.60 0.77 -8.86
CA ALA A 169 15.47 1.12 -7.73
C ALA A 169 14.75 1.54 -6.45
N TRP A 170 13.48 1.91 -6.51
CA TRP A 170 12.73 2.42 -5.37
C TRP A 170 11.58 1.50 -4.98
N ALA A 171 11.44 1.27 -3.68
CA ALA A 171 10.28 0.62 -3.09
C ALA A 171 9.80 1.38 -1.86
N ILE A 172 8.48 1.44 -1.70
CA ILE A 172 7.84 1.83 -0.44
C ILE A 172 7.02 0.63 0.02
N LEU A 173 7.28 0.19 1.25
CA LEU A 173 6.63 -0.96 1.87
C LEU A 173 6.29 -0.63 3.33
N GLY A 174 5.17 -1.14 3.83
CA GLY A 174 4.76 -0.83 5.19
C GLY A 174 3.30 -1.15 5.48
N SER A 175 2.71 -0.36 6.36
CA SER A 175 1.34 -0.58 6.83
C SER A 175 0.28 0.24 6.07
N THR A 176 0.66 1.32 5.38
CA THR A 176 -0.28 2.26 4.76
C THR A 176 -1.01 1.66 3.56
N ASN A 177 -2.33 1.70 3.61
CA ASN A 177 -3.19 1.45 2.46
C ASN A 177 -3.39 2.74 1.65
N TRP A 178 -3.90 2.59 0.44
CA TRP A 178 -4.27 3.71 -0.42
C TRP A 178 -5.73 4.11 -0.20
N ASP A 179 -6.09 4.45 1.04
CA ASP A 179 -7.44 4.89 1.43
C ASP A 179 -7.38 6.06 2.43
N PRO A 180 -8.48 6.83 2.57
CA PRO A 180 -8.49 8.01 3.44
C PRO A 180 -8.23 7.70 4.90
N ARG A 181 -8.59 6.50 5.37
CA ARG A 181 -8.38 6.11 6.76
C ARG A 181 -6.90 5.91 7.07
N SER A 182 -6.18 5.16 6.23
CA SER A 182 -4.74 4.98 6.39
C SER A 182 -3.96 6.27 6.18
N LEU A 183 -4.36 7.09 5.21
CA LEU A 183 -3.61 8.29 4.83
C LEU A 183 -3.92 9.53 5.69
N ARG A 184 -4.85 9.46 6.67
CA ARG A 184 -5.29 10.64 7.44
C ARG A 184 -5.63 10.37 8.89
N LEU A 185 -5.96 9.13 9.27
CA LEU A 185 -6.54 8.82 10.57
C LEU A 185 -5.76 7.76 11.35
N ASN A 186 -5.08 6.85 10.66
CA ASN A 186 -4.30 5.81 11.32
C ASN A 186 -2.88 6.30 11.58
N PHE A 187 -2.28 5.77 12.65
CA PHE A 187 -0.83 5.76 12.78
C PHE A 187 -0.25 4.66 11.91
N GLU A 188 0.60 5.03 10.97
CA GLU A 188 1.19 4.12 9.99
C GLU A 188 2.72 4.26 9.97
N PHE A 189 3.40 3.17 9.64
CA PHE A 189 4.84 3.19 9.47
C PHE A 189 5.23 2.48 8.17
N ASN A 190 6.02 3.16 7.37
CA ASN A 190 6.50 2.65 6.09
C ASN A 190 8.02 2.78 5.99
N LEU A 191 8.60 2.01 5.11
CA LEU A 191 10.01 2.08 4.75
C LEU A 191 10.13 2.47 3.27
N ALA A 192 10.77 3.58 3.00
CA ALA A 192 11.27 3.90 1.68
C ALA A 192 12.65 3.26 1.50
N CYS A 193 12.80 2.49 0.45
CA CYS A 193 14.01 1.73 0.15
C CYS A 193 14.59 2.19 -1.19
N HIS A 194 15.89 2.42 -1.22
CA HIS A 194 16.61 2.60 -2.48
C HIS A 194 17.64 1.48 -2.62
N ASP A 195 17.29 0.43 -3.36
CA ASP A 195 18.12 -0.75 -3.58
C ASP A 195 17.62 -1.53 -4.82
N PRO A 196 18.32 -1.48 -5.95
CA PRO A 196 17.91 -2.20 -7.15
C PRO A 196 17.78 -3.71 -6.96
N ALA A 197 18.67 -4.34 -6.18
CA ALA A 197 18.62 -5.78 -5.95
C ALA A 197 17.39 -6.19 -5.10
N LEU A 198 17.00 -5.36 -4.12
CA LEU A 198 15.75 -5.56 -3.40
C LEU A 198 14.54 -5.37 -4.31
N VAL A 199 14.53 -4.30 -5.11
CA VAL A 199 13.41 -3.99 -6.03
C VAL A 199 13.23 -5.10 -7.06
N GLU A 200 14.29 -5.66 -7.64
CA GLU A 200 14.21 -6.81 -8.57
C GLU A 200 13.50 -8.02 -7.92
N ARG A 201 13.85 -8.33 -6.67
CA ARG A 201 13.17 -9.41 -5.92
C ARG A 201 11.71 -9.10 -5.64
N LEU A 202 11.39 -7.85 -5.30
CA LEU A 202 10.00 -7.41 -5.06
C LEU A 202 9.18 -7.38 -6.36
N LEU A 203 9.79 -7.00 -7.48
CA LEU A 203 9.18 -7.11 -8.79
C LEU A 203 8.84 -8.55 -9.15
N THR A 204 9.72 -9.50 -8.84
CA THR A 204 9.44 -10.94 -9.03
C THR A 204 8.18 -11.37 -8.23
N ILE A 205 8.05 -10.90 -7.00
CA ILE A 205 6.86 -11.17 -6.18
C ILE A 205 5.61 -10.50 -6.77
N PHE A 206 5.73 -9.24 -7.19
CA PHE A 206 4.62 -8.50 -7.81
C PHE A 206 4.14 -9.19 -9.09
N GLU A 207 5.05 -9.56 -9.99
CA GLU A 207 4.72 -10.23 -11.26
C GLU A 207 4.10 -11.62 -11.02
N ALA A 208 4.60 -12.38 -10.05
CA ALA A 208 4.01 -13.67 -9.69
C ALA A 208 2.56 -13.52 -9.16
N LYS A 209 2.30 -12.48 -8.34
CA LYS A 209 0.93 -12.17 -7.88
C LYS A 209 0.05 -11.70 -9.05
N LYS A 210 0.54 -10.79 -9.89
CA LYS A 210 -0.18 -10.27 -11.06
C LYS A 210 -0.55 -11.38 -12.05
N ALA A 211 0.33 -12.35 -12.26
CA ALA A 211 0.08 -13.47 -13.18
C ALA A 211 -1.14 -14.33 -12.79
N ALA A 212 -1.54 -14.32 -11.52
CA ALA A 212 -2.74 -15.00 -11.03
C ALA A 212 -4.01 -14.11 -11.08
N CYS A 213 -3.87 -12.84 -11.43
CA CYS A 213 -4.96 -11.87 -11.43
C CYS A 213 -5.75 -11.86 -12.74
N SER A 214 -6.97 -11.35 -12.67
CA SER A 214 -7.77 -10.97 -13.85
C SER A 214 -7.58 -9.49 -14.12
N GLU A 215 -7.27 -9.14 -15.36
CA GLU A 215 -7.18 -7.74 -15.78
C GLU A 215 -8.57 -7.11 -15.90
N VAL A 216 -8.75 -5.94 -15.32
CA VAL A 216 -9.97 -5.14 -15.45
C VAL A 216 -9.89 -4.34 -16.73
N THR A 217 -10.88 -4.48 -17.60
CA THR A 217 -10.97 -3.74 -18.87
C THR A 217 -12.18 -2.82 -18.87
N GLU A 218 -12.15 -1.79 -19.71
CA GLU A 218 -13.33 -0.89 -19.91
C GLU A 218 -14.57 -1.69 -20.27
N GLY A 219 -14.47 -2.67 -21.17
CA GLY A 219 -15.60 -3.51 -21.58
C GLY A 219 -16.21 -4.31 -20.41
N LEU A 220 -15.39 -4.77 -19.45
CA LEU A 220 -15.90 -5.43 -18.24
C LEU A 220 -16.66 -4.46 -17.34
N LEU A 221 -16.20 -3.20 -17.24
CA LEU A 221 -16.89 -2.17 -16.45
C LEU A 221 -18.19 -1.72 -17.13
N GLU A 222 -18.21 -1.59 -18.45
CA GLU A 222 -19.41 -1.27 -19.22
C GLU A 222 -20.47 -2.36 -19.14
N ALA A 223 -20.05 -3.63 -19.13
CA ALA A 223 -20.93 -4.79 -18.98
C ALA A 223 -21.49 -4.95 -17.55
N THR A 224 -21.04 -4.14 -16.57
CA THR A 224 -21.54 -4.21 -15.20
C THR A 224 -23.02 -3.83 -15.13
N PRO A 225 -23.91 -4.66 -14.52
CA PRO A 225 -25.34 -4.39 -14.42
C PRO A 225 -25.64 -3.04 -13.77
N ILE A 226 -26.70 -2.37 -14.22
CA ILE A 226 -27.11 -1.04 -13.70
C ILE A 226 -27.26 -1.05 -12.17
N ALA A 227 -27.87 -2.11 -11.60
CA ALA A 227 -28.04 -2.25 -10.16
C ALA A 227 -26.70 -2.25 -9.39
N GLU A 228 -25.68 -2.89 -9.95
CA GLU A 228 -24.35 -2.91 -9.36
C GLU A 228 -23.64 -1.56 -9.53
N ARG A 229 -23.79 -0.91 -10.66
CA ARG A 229 -23.27 0.44 -10.90
C ARG A 229 -23.88 1.43 -9.93
N LEU A 230 -25.19 1.36 -9.67
CA LEU A 230 -25.87 2.19 -8.69
C LEU A 230 -25.37 1.93 -7.27
N ARG A 231 -25.27 0.64 -6.86
CA ARG A 231 -24.68 0.25 -5.58
C ARG A 231 -23.28 0.82 -5.42
N ASN A 232 -22.41 0.68 -6.42
CA ASN A 232 -21.04 1.19 -6.40
C ASN A 232 -21.02 2.72 -6.31
N GLY A 233 -21.91 3.41 -7.00
CA GLY A 233 -22.09 4.86 -6.91
C GLY A 233 -22.52 5.33 -5.51
N ILE A 234 -23.43 4.60 -4.86
CA ILE A 234 -23.80 4.86 -3.47
C ILE A 234 -22.60 4.63 -2.54
N ALA A 235 -21.85 3.53 -2.73
CA ALA A 235 -20.66 3.26 -1.94
C ALA A 235 -19.60 4.37 -2.06
N ARG A 236 -19.47 5.00 -3.23
CA ARG A 236 -18.57 6.14 -3.45
C ARG A 236 -18.83 7.31 -2.51
N LEU A 237 -20.07 7.55 -2.11
CA LEU A 237 -20.40 8.65 -1.20
C LEU A 237 -19.79 8.50 0.18
N PHE A 238 -19.40 7.27 0.54
CA PHE A 238 -18.79 6.95 1.83
C PHE A 238 -17.26 7.02 1.81
N ILE A 239 -16.63 7.27 0.65
CA ILE A 239 -15.14 7.35 0.57
C ILE A 239 -14.52 8.23 1.65
N PRO A 240 -15.06 9.41 2.01
CA PRO A 240 -14.42 10.27 3.02
C PRO A 240 -14.35 9.66 4.43
N VAL A 241 -15.11 8.59 4.71
CA VAL A 241 -15.18 7.92 6.02
C VAL A 241 -14.78 6.44 5.98
N LEU A 242 -14.32 5.95 4.83
CA LEU A 242 -13.80 4.58 4.60
C LEU A 242 -12.23 4.51 4.73
#